data_7c7fc814728d6f9752dbe84f0a338ad5
#
_entry.id   7c7fc814728d6f9752dbe84f0a338ad5
#
_cell.length_a   1.000
_cell.length_b   1.000
_cell.length_c   1.000
_cell.angle_alpha   90.00
_cell.angle_beta   90.00
_cell.angle_gamma   90.00
#
_symmetry.space_group_name_H-M   'P 1'
#
loop_
_entity.id
_entity.type
_entity.pdbx_description
1 polymer ?
#
loop_
_entity_poly.entity_id
_entity_poly.type
_entity_poly.pdbx_seq_one_letter_code
_entity_poly.pdbx_strand_id
1 'polypeptide(L)'
;LSERNRRRQSGRCMDCGVPFCQAGVSFEGVLLGCPLHNLIPEWNDLLWNGDYEGALQRLLKTSPFPEFTGRVCPALCERACVCGQVSQPVTIRENELSIIEYGFENDLMQPMLPAARSDKKIAVIGSGPAGLSAAYYLNRRGHHVTVFEKDPLPGGLLIYGIPEMKLPKQIVARRI
;
A
#
# COMPACT_ATOMS: atom_id res chain seq x y z
N LEU A 1 -14.82 -8.86 -0.92
CA LEU A 1 -15.62 -8.89 0.32
C LEU A 1 -16.65 -7.77 0.31
N SER A 2 -17.88 -8.02 0.84
CA SER A 2 -18.87 -6.94 1.09
C SER A 2 -18.33 -5.97 2.14
N GLU A 3 -18.82 -4.73 2.16
CA GLU A 3 -18.46 -3.72 3.16
C GLU A 3 -18.63 -4.24 4.59
N ARG A 4 -19.75 -4.88 4.88
CA ARG A 4 -20.02 -5.52 6.18
C ARG A 4 -18.94 -6.55 6.56
N ASN A 5 -18.47 -7.35 5.60
CA ASN A 5 -17.45 -8.35 5.86
C ASN A 5 -16.08 -7.73 6.06
N ARG A 6 -15.75 -6.66 5.32
CA ARG A 6 -14.51 -5.89 5.51
C ARG A 6 -14.43 -5.29 6.91
N ARG A 7 -15.50 -4.61 7.35
CA ARG A 7 -15.61 -4.07 8.72
C ARG A 7 -15.47 -5.18 9.77
N ARG A 8 -16.13 -6.33 9.60
CA ARG A 8 -15.96 -7.47 10.51
C ARG A 8 -14.53 -7.99 10.57
N GLN A 9 -13.81 -8.03 9.46
CA GLN A 9 -12.41 -8.47 9.44
C GLN A 9 -11.49 -7.45 10.11
N SER A 10 -11.67 -6.17 9.86
CA SER A 10 -10.88 -5.12 10.52
C SER A 10 -11.11 -5.08 12.02
N GLY A 11 -12.37 -5.24 12.48
CA GLY A 11 -12.73 -5.31 13.90
C GLY A 11 -12.20 -6.53 14.66
N ARG A 12 -11.56 -7.51 13.97
CA ARG A 12 -10.82 -8.59 14.62
C ARG A 12 -9.41 -8.17 15.05
N CYS A 13 -8.95 -7.00 14.60
CA CYS A 13 -7.68 -6.45 15.03
C CYS A 13 -7.73 -6.15 16.53
N MET A 14 -6.77 -6.68 17.29
CA MET A 14 -6.71 -6.53 18.76
C MET A 14 -5.96 -5.27 19.19
N ASP A 15 -5.53 -4.44 18.24
CA ASP A 15 -4.69 -3.26 18.51
C ASP A 15 -3.55 -3.55 19.49
N CYS A 16 -2.72 -4.54 19.14
CA CYS A 16 -1.65 -5.04 20.00
C CYS A 16 -0.68 -3.93 20.40
N GLY A 17 -0.32 -3.82 21.67
CA GLY A 17 0.69 -2.86 22.16
C GLY A 17 2.07 -3.05 21.49
N VAL A 18 2.40 -4.29 21.07
CA VAL A 18 3.54 -4.61 20.21
C VAL A 18 3.02 -5.32 18.99
N PRO A 19 2.66 -4.60 17.91
CA PRO A 19 2.04 -5.17 16.74
C PRO A 19 3.08 -5.81 15.80
N PHE A 20 3.28 -7.12 15.91
CA PHE A 20 4.21 -7.85 15.04
C PHE A 20 3.87 -7.72 13.55
N CYS A 21 2.60 -7.50 13.21
CA CYS A 21 2.17 -7.31 11.82
C CYS A 21 2.86 -6.12 11.14
N GLN A 22 3.23 -5.08 11.87
CA GLN A 22 3.94 -3.90 11.34
C GLN A 22 5.43 -3.85 11.71
N ALA A 23 5.95 -4.85 12.45
CA ALA A 23 7.30 -4.76 13.01
C ALA A 23 8.43 -4.79 11.96
N GLY A 24 8.25 -5.54 10.85
CA GLY A 24 9.25 -5.63 9.77
C GLY A 24 10.62 -6.11 10.26
N VAL A 25 10.65 -7.04 11.21
CA VAL A 25 11.88 -7.55 11.81
C VAL A 25 12.30 -8.88 11.21
N SER A 26 13.61 -9.12 11.13
CA SER A 26 14.15 -10.43 10.77
C SER A 26 14.41 -11.25 12.03
N PHE A 27 13.87 -12.45 12.08
CA PHE A 27 14.10 -13.41 13.14
C PHE A 27 14.57 -14.74 12.51
N GLU A 28 15.75 -15.21 12.87
CA GLU A 28 16.37 -16.42 12.31
C GLU A 28 16.36 -16.47 10.75
N GLY A 29 16.58 -15.34 10.12
CA GLY A 29 16.57 -15.20 8.65
C GLY A 29 15.17 -15.13 8.02
N VAL A 30 14.10 -15.17 8.81
CA VAL A 30 12.72 -15.03 8.34
C VAL A 30 12.22 -13.61 8.63
N LEU A 31 11.74 -12.91 7.60
CA LEU A 31 11.12 -11.60 7.78
C LEU A 31 9.69 -11.77 8.32
N LEU A 32 9.42 -11.11 9.44
CA LEU A 32 8.12 -11.08 10.11
C LEU A 32 7.54 -9.66 10.06
N GLY A 33 6.27 -9.58 9.71
CA GLY A 33 5.55 -8.31 9.63
C GLY A 33 5.80 -7.53 8.34
N CYS A 34 5.26 -6.33 8.28
CA CYS A 34 5.34 -5.46 7.11
C CYS A 34 6.69 -4.72 7.05
N PRO A 35 7.52 -4.91 6.00
CA PRO A 35 8.81 -4.23 5.87
C PRO A 35 8.68 -2.72 5.66
N LEU A 36 7.50 -2.21 5.28
CA LEU A 36 7.20 -0.79 5.19
C LEU A 36 6.74 -0.19 6.52
N HIS A 37 6.63 -1.00 7.57
CA HIS A 37 6.06 -0.61 8.86
C HIS A 37 4.68 0.06 8.72
N ASN A 38 3.82 -0.52 7.88
CA ASN A 38 2.45 -0.03 7.68
C ASN A 38 1.71 0.03 9.00
N LEU A 39 0.97 1.12 9.22
CA LEU A 39 0.25 1.43 10.45
C LEU A 39 -1.04 0.60 10.56
N ILE A 40 -0.88 -0.73 10.55
CA ILE A 40 -1.94 -1.72 10.36
C ILE A 40 -3.03 -1.66 11.43
N PRO A 41 -2.72 -1.61 12.75
CA PRO A 41 -3.75 -1.50 13.76
C PRO A 41 -4.61 -0.24 13.58
N GLU A 42 -3.96 0.91 13.32
CA GLU A 42 -4.62 2.20 13.23
C GLU A 42 -5.62 2.27 12.08
N TRP A 43 -5.23 1.88 10.86
CA TRP A 43 -6.17 1.92 9.75
C TRP A 43 -7.21 0.77 9.80
N ASN A 44 -6.95 -0.34 10.51
CA ASN A 44 -7.96 -1.34 10.80
C ASN A 44 -9.04 -0.81 11.77
N ASP A 45 -8.65 -0.06 12.79
CA ASP A 45 -9.58 0.58 13.72
C ASP A 45 -10.47 1.60 12.99
N LEU A 46 -9.88 2.48 12.18
CA LEU A 46 -10.61 3.43 11.36
C LEU A 46 -11.60 2.73 10.42
N LEU A 47 -11.17 1.66 9.75
CA LEU A 47 -12.03 0.87 8.87
C LEU A 47 -13.17 0.17 9.64
N TRP A 48 -12.92 -0.33 10.85
CA TRP A 48 -13.95 -0.89 11.73
C TRP A 48 -15.01 0.15 12.09
N ASN A 49 -14.59 1.34 12.40
CA ASN A 49 -15.47 2.46 12.75
C ASN A 49 -16.19 3.07 11.53
N GLY A 50 -15.84 2.65 10.31
CA GLY A 50 -16.43 3.14 9.05
C GLY A 50 -15.80 4.44 8.53
N ASP A 51 -14.70 4.88 9.12
CA ASP A 51 -13.92 6.03 8.66
C ASP A 51 -12.93 5.59 7.56
N TYR A 52 -13.45 5.44 6.34
CA TYR A 52 -12.65 5.04 5.18
C TYR A 52 -11.66 6.11 4.73
N GLU A 53 -12.00 7.39 4.87
CA GLU A 53 -11.11 8.49 4.49
C GLU A 53 -9.92 8.58 5.44
N GLY A 54 -10.16 8.50 6.74
CA GLY A 54 -9.11 8.42 7.74
C GLY A 54 -8.21 7.19 7.53
N ALA A 55 -8.82 6.02 7.25
CA ALA A 55 -8.09 4.79 6.95
C ALA A 55 -7.20 4.95 5.70
N LEU A 56 -7.70 5.59 4.63
CA LEU A 56 -6.94 5.88 3.41
C LEU A 56 -5.75 6.81 3.70
N GLN A 57 -5.99 7.91 4.41
CA GLN A 57 -4.92 8.84 4.78
C GLN A 57 -3.83 8.14 5.61
N ARG A 58 -4.24 7.25 6.51
CA ARG A 58 -3.33 6.50 7.36
C ARG A 58 -2.52 5.47 6.58
N LEU A 59 -3.16 4.75 5.67
CA LEU A 59 -2.52 3.78 4.79
C LEU A 59 -1.48 4.44 3.86
N LEU A 60 -1.85 5.54 3.20
CA LEU A 60 -0.98 6.27 2.28
C LEU A 60 0.22 6.97 2.95
N LYS A 61 0.23 7.04 4.29
CA LYS A 61 1.37 7.60 5.01
C LYS A 61 2.63 6.77 4.82
N THR A 62 2.49 5.45 4.78
CA THR A 62 3.61 4.50 4.69
C THR A 62 3.60 3.65 3.41
N SER A 63 2.45 3.43 2.79
CA SER A 63 2.31 2.65 1.55
C SER A 63 1.93 3.55 0.37
N PRO A 64 2.84 3.78 -0.60
CA PRO A 64 2.53 4.67 -1.73
C PRO A 64 1.62 4.03 -2.77
N PHE A 65 1.58 2.69 -2.87
CA PHE A 65 0.87 1.94 -3.91
C PHE A 65 0.08 0.74 -3.35
N PRO A 66 -0.92 0.98 -2.46
CA PRO A 66 -1.68 -0.11 -1.85
C PRO A 66 -2.47 -0.95 -2.85
N GLU A 67 -2.86 -0.39 -3.99
CA GLU A 67 -3.53 -1.12 -5.07
C GLU A 67 -2.66 -2.21 -5.71
N PHE A 68 -1.33 -2.04 -5.68
CA PHE A 68 -0.40 -3.06 -6.16
C PHE A 68 -0.10 -4.06 -5.03
N THR A 69 0.30 -3.58 -3.85
CA THR A 69 0.63 -4.44 -2.71
C THR A 69 -0.56 -5.26 -2.24
N GLY A 70 -1.75 -4.69 -2.20
CA GLY A 70 -2.98 -5.41 -1.87
C GLY A 70 -3.31 -6.58 -2.81
N ARG A 71 -2.73 -6.59 -4.03
CA ARG A 71 -2.91 -7.68 -4.99
C ARG A 71 -1.74 -8.67 -5.04
N VAL A 72 -0.50 -8.20 -4.88
CA VAL A 72 0.67 -9.03 -5.16
C VAL A 72 1.54 -9.36 -3.94
N CYS A 73 1.38 -8.63 -2.84
CA CYS A 73 2.16 -8.83 -1.63
C CYS A 73 1.91 -10.24 -1.03
N PRO A 74 2.94 -10.95 -0.58
CA PRO A 74 2.79 -12.24 0.12
C PRO A 74 2.18 -12.13 1.52
N ALA A 75 1.83 -10.92 1.97
CA ALA A 75 1.16 -10.63 3.23
C ALA A 75 1.89 -11.15 4.47
N LEU A 76 3.18 -10.82 4.60
CA LEU A 76 3.99 -11.17 5.78
C LEU A 76 3.40 -10.62 7.08
N CYS A 77 2.64 -9.53 6.99
CA CYS A 77 1.87 -8.97 8.10
C CYS A 77 0.78 -9.92 8.62
N GLU A 78 0.10 -10.65 7.74
CA GLU A 78 -0.90 -11.65 8.13
C GLU A 78 -0.23 -12.85 8.83
N ARG A 79 0.93 -13.29 8.32
CA ARG A 79 1.71 -14.37 8.96
C ARG A 79 2.19 -14.00 10.36
N ALA A 80 2.44 -12.73 10.62
CA ALA A 80 2.87 -12.21 11.91
C ALA A 80 1.71 -11.74 12.80
N CYS A 81 0.46 -11.84 12.32
CA CYS A 81 -0.70 -11.42 13.08
C CYS A 81 -0.96 -12.33 14.27
N VAL A 82 -1.02 -11.75 15.49
CA VAL A 82 -1.24 -12.50 16.74
C VAL A 82 -2.57 -13.25 16.75
N CYS A 83 -3.61 -12.74 16.09
CA CYS A 83 -4.88 -13.47 15.92
C CYS A 83 -4.67 -14.84 15.25
N GLY A 84 -3.64 -14.99 14.44
CA GLY A 84 -3.28 -16.27 13.81
C GLY A 84 -2.85 -17.37 14.78
N GLN A 85 -2.52 -17.03 16.03
CA GLN A 85 -2.16 -17.97 17.08
C GLN A 85 -3.38 -18.77 17.59
N VAL A 86 -4.55 -18.15 17.58
CA VAL A 86 -5.78 -18.73 18.16
C VAL A 86 -6.89 -18.94 17.12
N SER A 87 -6.77 -18.33 15.95
CA SER A 87 -7.76 -18.38 14.86
C SER A 87 -7.09 -18.06 13.53
N GLN A 88 -7.86 -17.63 12.52
CA GLN A 88 -7.31 -17.08 11.30
C GLN A 88 -6.76 -15.65 11.56
N PRO A 89 -5.66 -15.26 10.92
CA PRO A 89 -5.19 -13.87 11.00
C PRO A 89 -6.25 -12.89 10.47
N VAL A 90 -6.11 -11.62 10.82
CA VAL A 90 -6.88 -10.55 10.18
C VAL A 90 -6.50 -10.51 8.69
N THR A 91 -7.48 -10.33 7.81
CA THR A 91 -7.25 -10.24 6.36
C THR A 91 -6.68 -8.87 5.99
N ILE A 92 -5.45 -8.61 6.44
CA ILE A 92 -4.80 -7.29 6.37
C ILE A 92 -4.67 -6.81 4.93
N ARG A 93 -4.21 -7.67 4.04
CA ARG A 93 -4.03 -7.36 2.62
C ARG A 93 -5.35 -7.01 1.91
N GLU A 94 -6.42 -7.75 2.22
CA GLU A 94 -7.74 -7.48 1.66
C GLU A 94 -8.33 -6.17 2.21
N ASN A 95 -8.07 -5.86 3.48
CA ASN A 95 -8.48 -4.60 4.08
C ASN A 95 -7.72 -3.43 3.42
N GLU A 96 -6.39 -3.55 3.27
CA GLU A 96 -5.55 -2.58 2.55
C GLU A 96 -6.09 -2.32 1.14
N LEU A 97 -6.37 -3.39 0.38
CA LEU A 97 -6.92 -3.29 -0.96
C LEU A 97 -8.28 -2.58 -0.96
N SER A 98 -9.14 -2.91 0.00
CA SER A 98 -10.47 -2.31 0.07
C SER A 98 -10.44 -0.81 0.37
N ILE A 99 -9.48 -0.37 1.20
CA ILE A 99 -9.31 1.05 1.54
C ILE A 99 -8.88 1.84 0.30
N ILE A 100 -7.90 1.34 -0.46
CA ILE A 100 -7.43 2.06 -1.64
C ILE A 100 -8.44 2.05 -2.79
N GLU A 101 -9.18 0.94 -3.00
CA GLU A 101 -10.23 0.90 -4.02
C GLU A 101 -11.37 1.88 -3.66
N TYR A 102 -11.77 1.96 -2.39
CA TYR A 102 -12.69 2.99 -1.94
C TYR A 102 -12.19 4.39 -2.27
N GLY A 103 -10.90 4.65 -2.07
CA GLY A 103 -10.29 5.94 -2.41
C GLY A 103 -10.41 6.29 -3.89
N PHE A 104 -10.23 5.32 -4.79
CA PHE A 104 -10.41 5.54 -6.22
C PHE A 104 -11.88 5.66 -6.63
N GLU A 105 -12.77 4.83 -6.06
CA GLU A 105 -14.21 4.84 -6.35
C GLU A 105 -14.91 6.13 -5.92
N ASN A 106 -14.35 6.83 -4.93
CA ASN A 106 -14.91 8.08 -4.39
C ASN A 106 -14.06 9.33 -4.75
N ASP A 107 -13.21 9.25 -5.77
CA ASP A 107 -12.37 10.35 -6.26
C ASP A 107 -11.47 11.01 -5.19
N LEU A 108 -11.12 10.26 -4.14
CA LEU A 108 -10.22 10.73 -3.07
C LEU A 108 -8.74 10.64 -3.45
N MET A 109 -8.43 9.90 -4.54
CA MET A 109 -7.07 9.74 -5.05
C MET A 109 -6.72 10.85 -6.04
N GLN A 110 -6.38 12.02 -5.49
CA GLN A 110 -5.99 13.17 -6.29
C GLN A 110 -4.47 13.24 -6.51
N PRO A 111 -3.99 13.89 -7.59
CA PRO A 111 -2.58 14.17 -7.80
C PRO A 111 -1.97 14.89 -6.60
N MET A 112 -0.86 14.35 -6.09
CA MET A 112 -0.18 14.94 -4.93
C MET A 112 0.64 16.16 -5.35
N LEU A 113 0.13 17.34 -5.04
CA LEU A 113 0.85 18.59 -5.24
C LEU A 113 1.55 18.98 -3.93
N PRO A 114 2.89 19.11 -3.92
CA PRO A 114 3.61 19.58 -2.74
C PRO A 114 3.29 21.04 -2.46
N ALA A 115 3.28 21.43 -1.18
CA ALA A 115 3.00 22.80 -0.75
C ALA A 115 4.02 23.83 -1.29
N ALA A 116 5.27 23.40 -1.49
CA ALA A 116 6.32 24.21 -2.10
C ALA A 116 7.21 23.34 -3.00
N ARG A 117 7.69 23.92 -4.09
CA ARG A 117 8.67 23.28 -4.98
C ARG A 117 10.09 23.75 -4.65
N SER A 118 11.02 22.80 -4.64
CA SER A 118 12.45 23.10 -4.59
C SER A 118 12.99 23.34 -6.01
N ASP A 119 14.16 23.97 -6.12
CA ASP A 119 14.85 24.16 -7.40
C ASP A 119 15.51 22.89 -7.94
N LYS A 120 15.43 21.78 -7.21
CA LYS A 120 16.07 20.51 -7.58
C LYS A 120 15.26 19.78 -8.65
N LYS A 121 15.94 19.45 -9.75
CA LYS A 121 15.43 18.60 -10.83
C LYS A 121 16.08 17.22 -10.70
N ILE A 122 15.26 16.18 -10.62
CA ILE A 122 15.70 14.80 -10.39
C ILE A 122 15.21 13.93 -11.53
N ALA A 123 16.14 13.18 -12.13
CA ALA A 123 15.84 12.15 -13.11
C ALA A 123 15.76 10.79 -12.40
N VAL A 124 14.67 10.06 -12.61
CA VAL A 124 14.51 8.66 -12.19
C VAL A 124 14.56 7.78 -13.42
N ILE A 125 15.48 6.84 -13.47
CA ILE A 125 15.67 5.94 -14.63
C ILE A 125 14.93 4.64 -14.35
N GLY A 126 13.91 4.38 -15.15
CA GLY A 126 13.01 3.24 -15.05
C GLY A 126 11.75 3.54 -14.22
N SER A 127 10.61 3.08 -14.72
CA SER A 127 9.28 3.25 -14.11
C SER A 127 8.76 1.99 -13.42
N GLY A 128 9.63 1.05 -13.08
CA GLY A 128 9.26 -0.09 -12.25
C GLY A 128 8.85 0.32 -10.83
N PRO A 129 8.42 -0.62 -9.95
CA PRO A 129 7.96 -0.32 -8.60
C PRO A 129 8.92 0.56 -7.80
N ALA A 130 10.22 0.32 -7.89
CA ALA A 130 11.24 1.10 -7.19
C ALA A 130 11.32 2.53 -7.72
N GLY A 131 11.34 2.70 -9.05
CA GLY A 131 11.40 4.03 -9.69
C GLY A 131 10.14 4.86 -9.40
N LEU A 132 8.97 4.24 -9.50
CA LEU A 132 7.69 4.89 -9.16
C LEU A 132 7.65 5.31 -7.68
N SER A 133 8.13 4.44 -6.78
CA SER A 133 8.20 4.75 -5.35
C SER A 133 9.16 5.91 -5.07
N ALA A 134 10.35 5.89 -5.68
CA ALA A 134 11.32 6.99 -5.56
C ALA A 134 10.71 8.31 -6.08
N ALA A 135 10.07 8.27 -7.27
CA ALA A 135 9.43 9.44 -7.85
C ALA A 135 8.32 10.00 -6.95
N TYR A 136 7.48 9.12 -6.38
CA TYR A 136 6.42 9.49 -5.45
C TYR A 136 6.96 10.26 -4.23
N TYR A 137 7.96 9.68 -3.53
CA TYR A 137 8.51 10.31 -2.33
C TYR A 137 9.33 11.58 -2.62
N LEU A 138 10.04 11.62 -3.73
CA LEU A 138 10.79 12.80 -4.15
C LEU A 138 9.86 13.96 -4.55
N ASN A 139 8.76 13.64 -5.28
CA ASN A 139 7.73 14.62 -5.60
C ASN A 139 7.06 15.15 -4.32
N ARG A 140 6.73 14.27 -3.38
CA ARG A 140 6.14 14.63 -2.09
C ARG A 140 7.04 15.58 -1.28
N ARG A 141 8.37 15.49 -1.45
CA ARG A 141 9.36 16.40 -0.85
C ARG A 141 9.53 17.72 -1.60
N GLY A 142 8.77 17.93 -2.66
CA GLY A 142 8.78 19.17 -3.44
C GLY A 142 9.77 19.20 -4.60
N HIS A 143 10.47 18.12 -4.91
CA HIS A 143 11.41 18.12 -6.03
C HIS A 143 10.67 18.00 -7.38
N HIS A 144 11.28 18.57 -8.45
CA HIS A 144 10.83 18.35 -9.82
C HIS A 144 11.37 17.00 -10.29
N VAL A 145 10.49 16.01 -10.45
CA VAL A 145 10.89 14.66 -10.80
C VAL A 145 10.45 14.33 -12.22
N THR A 146 11.38 13.81 -13.02
CA THR A 146 11.08 13.25 -14.35
C THR A 146 11.47 11.77 -14.35
N VAL A 147 10.53 10.91 -14.70
CA VAL A 147 10.77 9.47 -14.83
C VAL A 147 11.03 9.16 -16.30
N PHE A 148 12.15 8.51 -16.60
CA PHE A 148 12.52 8.03 -17.93
C PHE A 148 12.31 6.52 -18.01
N GLU A 149 11.54 6.08 -19.01
CA GLU A 149 11.26 4.67 -19.25
C GLU A 149 11.68 4.31 -20.66
N LYS A 150 12.34 3.16 -20.81
CA LYS A 150 12.81 2.65 -22.10
C LYS A 150 11.74 1.84 -22.85
N ASP A 151 10.82 1.25 -22.09
CA ASP A 151 9.76 0.41 -22.65
C ASP A 151 8.54 1.24 -23.04
N PRO A 152 7.71 0.78 -23.98
CA PRO A 152 6.56 1.55 -24.48
C PRO A 152 5.51 1.91 -23.41
N LEU A 153 5.37 1.07 -22.38
CA LEU A 153 4.43 1.30 -21.29
C LEU A 153 5.19 1.41 -19.95
N PRO A 154 4.88 2.44 -19.14
CA PRO A 154 5.48 2.57 -17.81
C PRO A 154 4.91 1.52 -16.84
N GLY A 155 5.73 1.15 -15.83
CA GLY A 155 5.35 0.20 -14.79
C GLY A 155 6.33 -0.97 -14.63
N GLY A 156 7.23 -1.19 -15.58
CA GLY A 156 8.24 -2.25 -15.52
C GLY A 156 7.61 -3.62 -15.24
N LEU A 157 8.06 -4.33 -14.20
CA LEU A 157 7.52 -5.66 -13.85
C LEU A 157 6.02 -5.66 -13.51
N LEU A 158 5.44 -4.54 -13.12
CA LEU A 158 3.97 -4.45 -12.91
C LEU A 158 3.22 -4.69 -14.23
N ILE A 159 3.80 -4.26 -15.35
CA ILE A 159 3.23 -4.46 -16.70
C ILE A 159 3.74 -5.76 -17.33
N TYR A 160 5.06 -5.96 -17.34
CA TYR A 160 5.69 -7.00 -18.15
C TYR A 160 5.98 -8.30 -17.40
N GLY A 161 5.95 -8.30 -16.06
CA GLY A 161 6.31 -9.46 -15.24
C GLY A 161 5.16 -10.13 -14.50
N ILE A 162 4.15 -9.36 -14.08
CA ILE A 162 3.03 -9.91 -13.30
C ILE A 162 1.88 -10.29 -14.22
N PRO A 163 1.32 -11.53 -14.13
CA PRO A 163 0.17 -11.94 -14.94
C PRO A 163 -1.05 -11.03 -14.74
N GLU A 164 -1.80 -10.80 -15.83
CA GLU A 164 -3.02 -9.98 -15.86
C GLU A 164 -4.05 -10.40 -14.80
N MET A 165 -4.22 -11.71 -14.63
CA MET A 165 -5.16 -12.28 -13.63
C MET A 165 -4.82 -11.91 -12.18
N LYS A 166 -3.56 -11.54 -11.90
CA LYS A 166 -3.10 -11.16 -10.56
C LYS A 166 -3.04 -9.65 -10.37
N LEU A 167 -2.63 -8.92 -11.39
CA LEU A 167 -2.60 -7.46 -11.41
C LEU A 167 -3.07 -6.97 -12.78
N PRO A 168 -4.36 -6.59 -12.91
CA PRO A 168 -4.89 -6.02 -14.15
C PRO A 168 -4.12 -4.77 -14.56
N LYS A 169 -3.70 -4.67 -15.83
CA LYS A 169 -2.85 -3.59 -16.33
C LYS A 169 -3.54 -2.22 -16.24
N GLN A 170 -4.87 -2.21 -16.32
CA GLN A 170 -5.66 -1.00 -16.07
C GLN A 170 -5.47 -0.41 -14.68
N ILE A 171 -5.17 -1.24 -13.66
CA ILE A 171 -4.86 -0.76 -12.30
C ILE A 171 -3.52 -0.01 -12.28
N VAL A 172 -2.55 -0.48 -13.05
CA VAL A 172 -1.26 0.20 -13.19
C VAL A 172 -1.44 1.52 -13.95
N ALA A 173 -2.15 1.48 -15.08
CA ALA A 173 -2.43 2.68 -15.89
C ALA A 173 -3.24 3.74 -15.12
N ARG A 174 -4.18 3.31 -14.26
CA ARG A 174 -4.96 4.24 -13.40
C ARG A 174 -4.07 5.04 -12.44
N ARG A 175 -2.94 4.49 -12.03
CA ARG A 175 -2.05 5.10 -11.04
C ARG A 175 -1.01 6.03 -11.67
N ILE A 176 -0.58 5.77 -12.91
CA ILE A 176 0.48 6.51 -13.61
C ILE A 176 -0.10 7.65 -14.45
#